data_1d172ba7a16a412bbc460a70e4cd3a00
#
_entry.id   1d172ba7a16a412bbc460a70e4cd3a00
#
_cell.length_a   1.000
_cell.length_b   1.000
_cell.length_c   1.000
_cell.angle_alpha   90.00
_cell.angle_beta   90.00
_cell.angle_gamma   90.00
#
_symmetry.space_group_name_H-M   'P 1'
#
loop_
_entity.id
_entity.type
_entity.pdbx_description
1 polymer ?
#
loop_
_entity_poly.entity_id
_entity_poly.type
_entity_poly.pdbx_seq_one_letter_code
_entity_poly.pdbx_strand_id
1 'polypeptide(L)'
;RALVSAAPKVPAELGTCAPARAEDAILDVAALSKTYPGRARGFGPPPPPVHALADVSLRLGRGRTLAVVGESGSGKSTVAKLVLRAEAPDPGAVMRFRPRGGEAQDIAELSGEALKAYRRCAQMVFQDPFAALSPRMSIQDILTEPLAIHGIGTARERRERAAHLMERVGLLAGHLARFPFAFSGGQRQRIAIARALALEPELLICDEPTSALDVSVQAEVLEMLESLKAEYGLSMMFISHDLAVVSRVADRILVMRRGRVVEAGDCRAIFDEPRHPYTRALIAASPTPDPGRRLDLKLVAAGAGEPEEWPAPYGYSEGQAPGMVEIAPGHVVRRAA
;
A
#
# COMPACT_ATOMS: atom_id res chain seq x y z
N ARG A 1 -0.61 27.40 15.17
CA ARG A 1 -1.65 26.53 15.78
C ARG A 1 -2.42 25.73 14.72
N ALA A 2 -2.82 26.33 13.58
CA ALA A 2 -3.54 25.62 12.50
C ALA A 2 -2.73 24.44 11.90
N LEU A 3 -1.43 24.61 11.65
CA LEU A 3 -0.55 23.56 11.13
C LEU A 3 -0.41 22.36 12.10
N VAL A 4 -0.35 22.63 13.41
CA VAL A 4 -0.26 21.56 14.44
C VAL A 4 -1.58 20.81 14.58
N SER A 5 -2.72 21.46 14.30
CA SER A 5 -4.04 20.81 14.34
C SER A 5 -4.32 20.00 13.09
N ALA A 6 -3.70 20.33 11.95
CA ALA A 6 -3.84 19.60 10.68
C ALA A 6 -2.90 18.38 10.57
N ALA A 7 -1.85 18.31 11.41
CA ALA A 7 -0.95 17.16 11.44
C ALA A 7 -1.73 15.88 11.80
N PRO A 8 -1.59 14.79 11.04
CA PRO A 8 -2.25 13.53 11.38
C PRO A 8 -1.78 13.09 12.77
N LYS A 9 -2.74 12.86 13.66
CA LYS A 9 -2.50 12.34 15.02
C LYS A 9 -3.00 10.92 15.06
N VAL A 10 -2.30 10.07 15.80
CA VAL A 10 -2.84 8.75 16.12
C VAL A 10 -4.17 8.95 16.85
N PRO A 11 -5.29 8.41 16.37
CA PRO A 11 -6.59 8.55 17.02
C PRO A 11 -6.55 8.05 18.46
N ALA A 12 -7.33 8.67 19.35
CA ALA A 12 -7.45 8.20 20.73
C ALA A 12 -8.08 6.80 20.80
N GLU A 13 -8.96 6.49 19.86
CA GLU A 13 -9.57 5.18 19.72
C GLU A 13 -9.16 4.59 18.36
N LEU A 14 -8.34 3.55 18.39
CA LEU A 14 -7.97 2.76 17.23
C LEU A 14 -9.02 1.66 17.01
N GLY A 15 -9.37 1.42 15.75
CA GLY A 15 -10.29 0.35 15.37
C GLY A 15 -9.70 -1.03 15.69
N THR A 16 -10.55 -1.94 16.18
CA THR A 16 -10.23 -3.37 16.26
C THR A 16 -10.85 -4.07 15.07
N CYS A 17 -10.09 -4.91 14.39
CA CYS A 17 -10.55 -5.66 13.24
C CYS A 17 -10.04 -7.10 13.32
N ALA A 18 -10.97 -8.04 13.48
CA ALA A 18 -10.61 -9.46 13.41
C ALA A 18 -9.96 -9.79 12.06
N PRO A 19 -9.02 -10.75 12.01
CA PRO A 19 -8.44 -11.19 10.76
C PRO A 19 -9.55 -11.70 9.83
N ALA A 20 -9.46 -11.31 8.55
CA ALA A 20 -10.38 -11.85 7.55
C ALA A 20 -10.20 -13.36 7.43
N ARG A 21 -11.29 -14.13 7.41
CA ARG A 21 -11.23 -15.54 7.04
C ARG A 21 -10.82 -15.65 5.57
N ALA A 22 -10.24 -16.79 5.18
CA ALA A 22 -9.83 -16.98 3.79
C ALA A 22 -11.00 -16.85 2.80
N GLU A 23 -12.19 -17.25 3.23
CA GLU A 23 -13.45 -17.14 2.47
C GLU A 23 -13.95 -15.70 2.31
N ASP A 24 -13.63 -14.80 3.25
CA ASP A 24 -14.03 -13.38 3.24
C ASP A 24 -12.95 -12.46 2.67
N ALA A 25 -11.77 -13.00 2.36
CA ALA A 25 -10.67 -12.23 1.82
C ALA A 25 -10.88 -11.92 0.33
N ILE A 26 -10.63 -10.66 -0.04
CA ILE A 26 -10.52 -10.28 -1.45
C ILE A 26 -9.16 -10.68 -2.02
N LEU A 27 -8.11 -10.62 -1.20
CA LEU A 27 -6.75 -10.99 -1.54
C LEU A 27 -6.14 -11.84 -0.42
N ASP A 28 -5.64 -13.02 -0.78
CA ASP A 28 -4.91 -13.93 0.11
C ASP A 28 -3.61 -14.34 -0.57
N VAL A 29 -2.49 -13.96 -0.01
CA VAL A 29 -1.15 -14.16 -0.57
C VAL A 29 -0.33 -14.99 0.40
N ALA A 30 0.30 -16.03 -0.10
CA ALA A 30 1.19 -16.90 0.65
C ALA A 30 2.53 -17.09 -0.08
N ALA A 31 3.60 -17.14 0.70
CA ALA A 31 4.96 -17.42 0.24
C ALA A 31 5.46 -16.50 -0.89
N LEU A 32 5.03 -15.24 -0.89
CA LEU A 32 5.43 -14.28 -1.92
C LEU A 32 6.90 -13.94 -1.79
N SER A 33 7.67 -14.28 -2.82
CA SER A 33 9.10 -14.02 -2.91
C SER A 33 9.44 -13.31 -4.22
N LYS A 34 10.50 -12.51 -4.20
CA LYS A 34 11.01 -11.81 -5.39
C LYS A 34 12.49 -11.60 -5.30
N THR A 35 13.19 -12.14 -6.28
CA THR A 35 14.63 -11.98 -6.47
C THR A 35 14.90 -11.24 -7.77
N TYR A 36 15.67 -10.16 -7.70
CA TYR A 36 16.15 -9.45 -8.87
C TYR A 36 17.58 -9.90 -9.18
N PRO A 37 17.81 -10.48 -10.36
CA PRO A 37 19.14 -10.88 -10.75
C PRO A 37 20.06 -9.65 -10.90
N GLY A 38 21.29 -9.78 -10.47
CA GLY A 38 22.32 -8.77 -10.74
C GLY A 38 22.55 -8.64 -12.23
N ARG A 39 22.54 -7.41 -12.75
CA ARG A 39 22.87 -7.13 -14.15
C ARG A 39 24.32 -6.64 -14.27
N ALA A 40 25.13 -7.35 -15.05
CA ALA A 40 26.49 -6.88 -15.35
C ALA A 40 26.45 -5.50 -16.03
N ARG A 41 27.20 -4.56 -15.52
CA ARG A 41 27.48 -3.26 -16.15
C ARG A 41 28.88 -3.31 -16.73
N GLY A 42 29.01 -3.55 -18.04
CA GLY A 42 30.32 -3.69 -18.73
C GLY A 42 30.93 -5.10 -18.62
N PHE A 43 32.24 -5.21 -18.61
CA PHE A 43 33.00 -6.47 -18.65
C PHE A 43 33.22 -7.15 -17.28
N GLY A 44 32.66 -6.63 -16.21
CA GLY A 44 32.78 -7.21 -14.87
C GLY A 44 31.73 -8.32 -14.58
N PRO A 45 31.97 -9.15 -13.54
CA PRO A 45 30.96 -10.11 -13.10
C PRO A 45 29.70 -9.38 -12.65
N PRO A 46 28.51 -9.99 -12.84
CA PRO A 46 27.27 -9.40 -12.34
C PRO A 46 27.30 -9.25 -10.81
N PRO A 47 26.74 -8.17 -10.26
CA PRO A 47 26.57 -8.05 -8.82
C PRO A 47 25.67 -9.19 -8.29
N PRO A 48 25.73 -9.51 -6.99
CA PRO A 48 24.89 -10.54 -6.39
C PRO A 48 23.40 -10.22 -6.61
N PRO A 49 22.54 -11.24 -6.69
CA PRO A 49 21.09 -11.04 -6.78
C PRO A 49 20.58 -10.33 -5.53
N VAL A 50 19.53 -9.51 -5.70
CA VAL A 50 18.85 -8.80 -4.60
C VAL A 50 17.55 -9.54 -4.27
N HIS A 51 17.46 -10.10 -3.07
CA HIS A 51 16.24 -10.70 -2.55
C HIS A 51 15.33 -9.59 -2.00
N ALA A 52 14.49 -9.04 -2.86
CA ALA A 52 13.61 -7.93 -2.50
C ALA A 52 12.45 -8.36 -1.59
N LEU A 53 11.98 -9.60 -1.75
CA LEU A 53 10.99 -10.23 -0.86
C LEU A 53 11.38 -11.67 -0.58
N ALA A 54 11.12 -12.12 0.65
CA ALA A 54 11.35 -13.50 1.06
C ALA A 54 10.20 -13.97 1.96
N ASP A 55 9.38 -14.88 1.44
CA ASP A 55 8.29 -15.54 2.15
C ASP A 55 7.30 -14.54 2.81
N VAL A 56 6.79 -13.61 2.03
CA VAL A 56 5.78 -12.64 2.48
C VAL A 56 4.40 -13.26 2.32
N SER A 57 3.64 -13.32 3.42
CA SER A 57 2.24 -13.73 3.42
C SER A 57 1.38 -12.61 3.97
N LEU A 58 0.25 -12.34 3.32
CA LEU A 58 -0.68 -11.29 3.72
C LEU A 58 -2.11 -11.65 3.34
N ARG A 59 -3.06 -11.07 4.07
CA ARG A 59 -4.49 -11.24 3.78
C ARG A 59 -5.22 -9.91 3.91
N LEU A 60 -6.00 -9.56 2.89
CA LEU A 60 -6.83 -8.36 2.87
C LEU A 60 -8.31 -8.77 2.83
N GLY A 61 -9.06 -8.38 3.84
CA GLY A 61 -10.51 -8.56 3.88
C GLY A 61 -11.24 -7.61 2.91
N ARG A 62 -12.39 -8.03 2.43
CA ARG A 62 -13.23 -7.20 1.57
C ARG A 62 -13.71 -5.95 2.30
N GLY A 63 -13.62 -4.79 1.62
CA GLY A 63 -13.99 -3.49 2.19
C GLY A 63 -13.06 -3.00 3.31
N ARG A 64 -11.91 -3.67 3.53
CA ARG A 64 -10.93 -3.34 4.57
C ARG A 64 -9.70 -2.67 4.00
N THR A 65 -8.95 -2.02 4.88
CA THR A 65 -7.65 -1.42 4.56
C THR A 65 -6.53 -2.21 5.26
N LEU A 66 -5.64 -2.80 4.48
CA LEU A 66 -4.37 -3.36 4.96
C LEU A 66 -3.26 -2.33 4.73
N ALA A 67 -2.70 -1.78 5.79
CA ALA A 67 -1.52 -0.95 5.66
C ALA A 67 -0.25 -1.82 5.62
N VAL A 68 0.68 -1.46 4.74
CA VAL A 68 2.01 -2.06 4.65
C VAL A 68 3.02 -0.98 5.01
N VAL A 69 3.71 -1.17 6.14
CA VAL A 69 4.63 -0.17 6.71
C VAL A 69 6.04 -0.71 6.85
N GLY A 70 7.02 0.18 6.94
CA GLY A 70 8.44 -0.14 7.10
C GLY A 70 9.33 0.92 6.48
N GLU A 71 10.64 0.82 6.69
CA GLU A 71 11.65 1.71 6.11
C GLU A 71 11.65 1.73 4.58
N SER A 72 12.27 2.75 3.98
CA SER A 72 12.56 2.74 2.55
C SER A 72 13.42 1.52 2.20
N GLY A 73 13.10 0.85 1.09
CA GLY A 73 13.79 -0.39 0.70
C GLY A 73 13.34 -1.65 1.43
N SER A 74 12.35 -1.62 2.34
CA SER A 74 11.85 -2.83 3.01
C SER A 74 11.03 -3.79 2.12
N GLY A 75 10.77 -3.44 0.85
CA GLY A 75 10.05 -4.29 -0.11
C GLY A 75 8.58 -3.92 -0.35
N LYS A 76 8.04 -2.89 0.29
CA LYS A 76 6.62 -2.50 0.20
C LYS A 76 6.11 -2.27 -1.22
N SER A 77 6.80 -1.43 -1.99
CA SER A 77 6.44 -1.17 -3.40
C SER A 77 6.62 -2.41 -4.29
N THR A 78 7.53 -3.33 -3.91
CA THR A 78 7.66 -4.62 -4.59
C THR A 78 6.42 -5.48 -4.34
N VAL A 79 5.90 -5.53 -3.11
CA VAL A 79 4.62 -6.21 -2.81
C VAL A 79 3.50 -5.63 -3.68
N ALA A 80 3.37 -4.29 -3.75
CA ALA A 80 2.37 -3.62 -4.57
C ALA A 80 2.45 -4.01 -6.05
N LYS A 81 3.67 -3.99 -6.63
CA LYS A 81 3.89 -4.36 -8.04
C LYS A 81 3.55 -5.82 -8.33
N LEU A 82 3.87 -6.72 -7.41
CA LEU A 82 3.54 -8.14 -7.56
C LEU A 82 2.04 -8.38 -7.40
N VAL A 83 1.39 -7.76 -6.43
CA VAL A 83 -0.07 -7.84 -6.27
C VAL A 83 -0.78 -7.29 -7.49
N LEU A 84 -0.35 -6.16 -8.05
CA LEU A 84 -0.89 -5.62 -9.30
C LEU A 84 -0.55 -6.49 -10.52
N ARG A 85 0.35 -7.47 -10.36
CA ARG A 85 0.91 -8.25 -11.48
C ARG A 85 1.59 -7.37 -12.54
N ALA A 86 2.14 -6.22 -12.11
CA ALA A 86 3.06 -5.43 -12.93
C ALA A 86 4.37 -6.16 -13.16
N GLU A 87 4.78 -6.98 -12.19
CA GLU A 87 5.90 -7.91 -12.24
C GLU A 87 5.43 -9.31 -11.83
N ALA A 88 6.10 -10.36 -12.30
CA ALA A 88 5.83 -11.72 -11.89
C ALA A 88 6.53 -12.03 -10.56
N PRO A 89 5.90 -12.76 -9.62
CA PRO A 89 6.57 -13.29 -8.44
C PRO A 89 7.57 -14.39 -8.83
N ASP A 90 8.45 -14.75 -7.89
CA ASP A 90 9.24 -15.96 -8.01
C ASP A 90 8.32 -17.19 -7.91
N PRO A 91 8.74 -18.35 -8.45
CA PRO A 91 7.94 -19.59 -8.39
C PRO A 91 7.61 -20.01 -6.95
N GLY A 92 6.41 -20.57 -6.76
CA GLY A 92 5.94 -21.06 -5.46
C GLY A 92 5.05 -20.09 -4.69
N ALA A 93 4.91 -18.84 -5.13
CA ALA A 93 3.93 -17.92 -4.55
C ALA A 93 2.51 -18.33 -4.93
N VAL A 94 1.60 -18.27 -3.97
CA VAL A 94 0.15 -18.44 -4.19
C VAL A 94 -0.51 -17.09 -3.92
N MET A 95 -1.24 -16.55 -4.92
CA MET A 95 -1.85 -15.23 -4.85
C MET A 95 -3.33 -15.33 -5.25
N ARG A 96 -4.20 -15.56 -4.29
CA ARG A 96 -5.64 -15.73 -4.54
C ARG A 96 -6.36 -14.40 -4.49
N PHE A 97 -7.01 -14.04 -5.59
CA PHE A 97 -7.92 -12.89 -5.66
C PHE A 97 -9.35 -13.40 -5.88
N ARG A 98 -10.29 -12.88 -5.10
CA ARG A 98 -11.71 -13.22 -5.20
C ARG A 98 -12.49 -11.98 -5.67
N PRO A 99 -12.92 -11.90 -6.93
CA PRO A 99 -13.77 -10.81 -7.39
C PRO A 99 -15.15 -10.87 -6.75
N ARG A 100 -15.89 -9.76 -6.79
CA ARG A 100 -17.25 -9.66 -6.27
C ARG A 100 -18.19 -10.60 -7.05
N GLY A 101 -18.84 -11.51 -6.36
CA GLY A 101 -19.72 -12.50 -6.98
C GLY A 101 -19.04 -13.60 -7.76
N GLY A 102 -17.69 -13.71 -7.69
CA GLY A 102 -16.90 -14.72 -8.36
C GLY A 102 -16.15 -15.66 -7.42
N GLU A 103 -15.55 -16.70 -7.99
CA GLU A 103 -14.66 -17.60 -7.28
C GLU A 103 -13.25 -17.03 -7.13
N ALA A 104 -12.52 -17.52 -6.12
CA ALA A 104 -11.13 -17.16 -5.95
C ALA A 104 -10.27 -17.77 -7.05
N GLN A 105 -9.44 -16.98 -7.69
CA GLN A 105 -8.50 -17.40 -8.72
C GLN A 105 -7.06 -17.09 -8.31
N ASP A 106 -6.12 -17.94 -8.68
CA ASP A 106 -4.70 -17.63 -8.47
C ASP A 106 -4.23 -16.65 -9.54
N ILE A 107 -3.87 -15.46 -9.08
CA ILE A 107 -3.41 -14.38 -9.96
C ILE A 107 -1.91 -14.48 -10.28
N ALA A 108 -1.15 -15.35 -9.60
CA ALA A 108 0.28 -15.50 -9.85
C ALA A 108 0.60 -15.98 -11.26
N GLU A 109 -0.30 -16.80 -11.85
CA GLU A 109 -0.12 -17.42 -13.16
C GLU A 109 -0.93 -16.77 -14.29
N LEU A 110 -1.73 -15.73 -13.98
CA LEU A 110 -2.55 -15.09 -15.00
C LEU A 110 -1.72 -14.46 -16.12
N SER A 111 -2.21 -14.59 -17.35
CA SER A 111 -1.63 -13.99 -18.55
C SER A 111 -2.72 -13.56 -19.55
N GLY A 112 -2.35 -12.80 -20.57
CA GLY A 112 -3.26 -12.39 -21.64
C GLY A 112 -4.52 -11.69 -21.14
N GLU A 113 -5.69 -12.09 -21.66
CA GLU A 113 -6.97 -11.46 -21.33
C GLU A 113 -7.39 -11.69 -19.86
N ALA A 114 -7.04 -12.82 -19.25
CA ALA A 114 -7.32 -13.07 -17.83
C ALA A 114 -6.56 -12.10 -16.93
N LEU A 115 -5.29 -11.80 -17.22
CA LEU A 115 -4.51 -10.78 -16.51
C LEU A 115 -5.08 -9.39 -16.75
N LYS A 116 -5.54 -9.09 -17.96
CA LYS A 116 -6.19 -7.81 -18.28
C LYS A 116 -7.50 -7.66 -17.50
N ALA A 117 -8.30 -8.72 -17.40
CA ALA A 117 -9.53 -8.73 -16.59
C ALA A 117 -9.23 -8.50 -15.09
N TYR A 118 -8.20 -9.16 -14.54
CA TYR A 118 -7.76 -8.92 -13.17
C TYR A 118 -7.35 -7.47 -12.95
N ARG A 119 -6.53 -6.90 -13.86
CA ARG A 119 -6.07 -5.50 -13.76
C ARG A 119 -7.20 -4.49 -13.87
N ARG A 120 -8.36 -4.85 -14.40
CA ARG A 120 -9.55 -4.02 -14.31
C ARG A 120 -10.08 -3.94 -12.87
N CYS A 121 -10.02 -5.06 -12.14
CA CYS A 121 -10.50 -5.15 -10.75
C CYS A 121 -9.48 -4.61 -9.73
N ALA A 122 -8.20 -4.56 -10.08
CA ALA A 122 -7.11 -4.09 -9.22
C ALA A 122 -6.39 -2.91 -9.87
N GLN A 123 -6.40 -1.77 -9.22
CA GLN A 123 -5.79 -0.53 -9.71
C GLN A 123 -4.81 0.04 -8.69
N MET A 124 -3.90 0.91 -9.15
CA MET A 124 -2.85 1.48 -8.30
C MET A 124 -2.77 3.01 -8.44
N VAL A 125 -2.64 3.65 -7.30
CA VAL A 125 -2.20 5.05 -7.17
C VAL A 125 -0.71 5.03 -6.85
N PHE A 126 0.10 5.61 -7.74
CA PHE A 126 1.56 5.61 -7.63
C PHE A 126 2.05 6.72 -6.70
N GLN A 127 3.23 6.54 -6.14
CA GLN A 127 3.90 7.46 -5.23
C GLN A 127 4.14 8.84 -5.84
N ASP A 128 4.54 8.91 -7.11
CA ASP A 128 4.81 10.15 -7.82
C ASP A 128 3.69 10.47 -8.82
N PRO A 129 2.78 11.42 -8.50
CA PRO A 129 1.71 11.81 -9.39
C PRO A 129 2.22 12.54 -10.66
N PHE A 130 3.43 13.10 -10.63
CA PHE A 130 4.04 13.72 -11.80
C PHE A 130 4.45 12.68 -12.83
N ALA A 131 5.04 11.58 -12.38
CA ALA A 131 5.42 10.47 -13.27
C ALA A 131 4.20 9.65 -13.71
N ALA A 132 3.14 9.61 -12.90
CA ALA A 132 1.93 8.83 -13.18
C ALA A 132 1.03 9.45 -14.27
N LEU A 133 1.06 10.78 -14.43
CA LEU A 133 0.22 11.51 -15.38
C LEU A 133 1.05 11.98 -16.59
N SER A 134 0.73 11.49 -17.78
CA SER A 134 1.42 11.93 -19.00
C SER A 134 1.28 13.44 -19.19
N PRO A 135 2.39 14.22 -19.25
CA PRO A 135 2.31 15.67 -19.42
C PRO A 135 1.81 16.11 -20.79
N ARG A 136 1.72 15.19 -21.75
CA ARG A 136 1.29 15.43 -23.14
C ARG A 136 -0.19 15.11 -23.38
N MET A 137 -0.89 14.57 -22.39
CA MET A 137 -2.30 14.22 -22.47
C MET A 137 -3.15 15.23 -21.70
N SER A 138 -4.34 15.53 -22.20
CA SER A 138 -5.34 16.28 -21.42
C SER A 138 -5.84 15.44 -20.26
N ILE A 139 -6.42 16.07 -19.22
CA ILE A 139 -7.01 15.33 -18.10
C ILE A 139 -8.13 14.42 -18.60
N GLN A 140 -8.92 14.87 -19.59
CA GLN A 140 -9.94 14.03 -20.22
C GLN A 140 -9.33 12.74 -20.79
N ASP A 141 -8.23 12.86 -21.56
CA ASP A 141 -7.60 11.70 -22.18
C ASP A 141 -7.03 10.76 -21.13
N ILE A 142 -6.39 11.29 -20.09
CA ILE A 142 -5.86 10.52 -18.96
C ILE A 142 -6.95 9.72 -18.25
N LEU A 143 -8.11 10.31 -18.00
CA LEU A 143 -9.21 9.65 -17.29
C LEU A 143 -10.00 8.68 -18.18
N THR A 144 -10.04 8.92 -19.51
CA THR A 144 -10.76 8.06 -20.45
C THR A 144 -9.90 6.93 -21.03
N GLU A 145 -8.57 7.05 -20.99
CA GLU A 145 -7.63 6.02 -21.50
C GLU A 145 -7.89 4.62 -20.93
N PRO A 146 -8.02 4.42 -19.59
CA PRO A 146 -8.30 3.11 -19.03
C PRO A 146 -9.60 2.50 -19.59
N LEU A 147 -10.65 3.31 -19.73
CA LEU A 147 -11.93 2.89 -20.28
C LEU A 147 -11.81 2.48 -21.76
N ALA A 148 -11.00 3.22 -22.53
CA ALA A 148 -10.75 2.92 -23.94
C ALA A 148 -9.99 1.60 -24.11
N ILE A 149 -8.94 1.36 -23.30
CA ILE A 149 -8.15 0.13 -23.32
C ILE A 149 -9.01 -1.09 -23.02
N HIS A 150 -9.99 -0.95 -22.12
CA HIS A 150 -10.90 -2.04 -21.74
C HIS A 150 -12.19 -2.08 -22.59
N GLY A 151 -12.33 -1.22 -23.61
CA GLY A 151 -13.50 -1.21 -24.48
C GLY A 151 -14.81 -0.81 -23.79
N ILE A 152 -14.74 -0.04 -22.68
CA ILE A 152 -15.90 0.32 -21.87
C ILE A 152 -16.52 1.62 -22.41
N GLY A 153 -17.80 1.60 -22.74
CA GLY A 153 -18.60 2.75 -23.13
C GLY A 153 -18.20 3.41 -24.47
N THR A 154 -19.03 4.31 -24.92
CA THR A 154 -18.79 5.21 -26.06
C THR A 154 -17.88 6.38 -25.67
N ALA A 155 -17.39 7.14 -26.65
CA ALA A 155 -16.58 8.33 -26.37
C ALA A 155 -17.34 9.38 -25.52
N ARG A 156 -18.66 9.49 -25.72
CA ARG A 156 -19.53 10.39 -24.94
C ARG A 156 -19.64 9.91 -23.48
N GLU A 157 -19.96 8.63 -23.26
CA GLU A 157 -20.10 8.06 -21.92
C GLU A 157 -18.78 8.14 -21.14
N ARG A 158 -17.66 7.87 -21.79
CA ARG A 158 -16.32 8.02 -21.17
C ARG A 158 -16.07 9.46 -20.70
N ARG A 159 -16.45 10.45 -21.51
CA ARG A 159 -16.31 11.87 -21.16
C ARG A 159 -17.20 12.25 -19.97
N GLU A 160 -18.46 11.80 -19.98
CA GLU A 160 -19.39 12.03 -18.88
C GLU A 160 -18.87 11.40 -17.58
N ARG A 161 -18.30 10.18 -17.68
CA ARG A 161 -17.66 9.51 -16.54
C ARG A 161 -16.41 10.26 -16.05
N ALA A 162 -15.56 10.75 -16.96
CA ALA A 162 -14.40 11.56 -16.59
C ALA A 162 -14.81 12.84 -15.86
N ALA A 163 -15.90 13.51 -16.28
CA ALA A 163 -16.44 14.67 -15.62
C ALA A 163 -16.92 14.35 -14.20
N HIS A 164 -17.69 13.27 -14.06
CA HIS A 164 -18.13 12.78 -12.76
C HIS A 164 -16.96 12.45 -11.82
N LEU A 165 -15.92 11.76 -12.31
CA LEU A 165 -14.74 11.42 -11.51
C LEU A 165 -14.01 12.68 -11.03
N MET A 166 -13.90 13.74 -11.86
CA MET A 166 -13.32 15.01 -11.43
C MET A 166 -14.09 15.62 -10.26
N GLU A 167 -15.41 15.62 -10.31
CA GLU A 167 -16.27 16.13 -9.24
C GLU A 167 -16.12 15.28 -7.95
N ARG A 168 -16.02 13.95 -8.10
CA ARG A 168 -15.84 13.04 -6.96
C ARG A 168 -14.52 13.28 -6.19
N VAL A 169 -13.48 13.71 -6.89
CA VAL A 169 -12.20 14.06 -6.26
C VAL A 169 -12.10 15.56 -5.90
N GLY A 170 -13.22 16.30 -5.94
CA GLY A 170 -13.30 17.71 -5.55
C GLY A 170 -12.68 18.67 -6.58
N LEU A 171 -12.65 18.30 -7.87
CA LEU A 171 -12.16 19.11 -8.96
C LEU A 171 -13.29 19.49 -9.93
N LEU A 172 -13.11 20.59 -10.65
CA LEU A 172 -14.13 21.06 -11.60
C LEU A 172 -14.11 20.26 -12.90
N ALA A 173 -15.26 19.75 -13.35
CA ALA A 173 -15.41 19.07 -14.64
C ALA A 173 -14.95 19.94 -15.82
N GLY A 174 -15.11 21.27 -15.75
CA GLY A 174 -14.62 22.21 -16.76
C GLY A 174 -13.10 22.21 -16.96
N HIS A 175 -12.34 21.57 -16.07
CA HIS A 175 -10.88 21.46 -16.21
C HIS A 175 -10.42 20.24 -17.03
N LEU A 176 -11.31 19.43 -17.58
CA LEU A 176 -10.99 18.23 -18.36
C LEU A 176 -10.08 18.52 -19.58
N ALA A 177 -10.21 19.67 -20.21
CA ALA A 177 -9.37 20.05 -21.34
C ALA A 177 -7.97 20.55 -20.96
N ARG A 178 -7.69 20.74 -19.67
CA ARG A 178 -6.37 21.19 -19.19
C ARG A 178 -5.38 20.04 -19.18
N PHE A 179 -4.09 20.38 -19.08
CA PHE A 179 -2.98 19.44 -18.97
C PHE A 179 -2.48 19.36 -17.53
N PRO A 180 -1.79 18.26 -17.12
CA PRO A 180 -1.33 18.06 -15.74
C PRO A 180 -0.50 19.22 -15.17
N PHE A 181 0.31 19.89 -15.96
CA PHE A 181 1.13 21.02 -15.52
C PHE A 181 0.34 22.23 -15.00
N ALA A 182 -0.94 22.34 -15.37
CA ALA A 182 -1.83 23.41 -14.91
C ALA A 182 -2.43 23.17 -13.50
N PHE A 183 -2.04 22.08 -12.83
CA PHE A 183 -2.57 21.67 -11.52
C PHE A 183 -1.47 21.63 -10.45
N SER A 184 -1.84 21.93 -9.19
CA SER A 184 -0.96 21.74 -8.03
C SER A 184 -0.65 20.27 -7.76
N GLY A 185 0.35 19.97 -6.93
CA GLY A 185 0.70 18.60 -6.53
C GLY A 185 -0.49 17.82 -5.96
N GLY A 186 -1.22 18.41 -5.02
CA GLY A 186 -2.43 17.81 -4.44
C GLY A 186 -3.56 17.60 -5.46
N GLN A 187 -3.74 18.53 -6.39
CA GLN A 187 -4.71 18.36 -7.47
C GLN A 187 -4.32 17.24 -8.44
N ARG A 188 -3.02 17.10 -8.77
CA ARG A 188 -2.52 15.98 -9.58
C ARG A 188 -2.71 14.65 -8.88
N GLN A 189 -2.50 14.60 -7.56
CA GLN A 189 -2.76 13.40 -6.76
C GLN A 189 -4.24 13.00 -6.83
N ARG A 190 -5.16 13.96 -6.71
CA ARG A 190 -6.60 13.72 -6.86
C ARG A 190 -6.95 13.21 -8.26
N ILE A 191 -6.31 13.73 -9.32
CA ILE A 191 -6.47 13.23 -10.69
C ILE A 191 -5.94 11.80 -10.84
N ALA A 192 -4.79 11.47 -10.24
CA ALA A 192 -4.25 10.10 -10.24
C ALA A 192 -5.20 9.11 -9.54
N ILE A 193 -5.82 9.52 -8.43
CA ILE A 193 -6.86 8.75 -7.74
C ILE A 193 -8.09 8.58 -8.64
N ALA A 194 -8.58 9.66 -9.27
CA ALA A 194 -9.70 9.60 -10.22
C ALA A 194 -9.42 8.64 -11.38
N ARG A 195 -8.19 8.64 -11.93
CA ARG A 195 -7.77 7.70 -12.97
C ARG A 195 -7.83 6.25 -12.50
N ALA A 196 -7.35 5.96 -11.30
CA ALA A 196 -7.41 4.61 -10.73
C ALA A 196 -8.86 4.14 -10.51
N LEU A 197 -9.78 5.05 -10.20
CA LEU A 197 -11.20 4.75 -10.02
C LEU A 197 -11.98 4.62 -11.33
N ALA A 198 -11.39 4.99 -12.47
CA ALA A 198 -12.10 5.01 -13.76
C ALA A 198 -12.68 3.64 -14.15
N LEU A 199 -12.07 2.55 -13.72
CA LEU A 199 -12.51 1.17 -14.00
C LEU A 199 -13.41 0.58 -12.89
N GLU A 200 -13.77 1.34 -11.84
CA GLU A 200 -14.50 0.87 -10.65
C GLU A 200 -13.83 -0.38 -10.05
N PRO A 201 -12.58 -0.28 -9.63
CA PRO A 201 -11.87 -1.42 -9.10
C PRO A 201 -12.48 -1.91 -7.78
N GLU A 202 -12.21 -3.17 -7.42
CA GLU A 202 -12.53 -3.73 -6.11
C GLU A 202 -11.36 -3.64 -5.13
N LEU A 203 -10.14 -3.61 -5.69
CA LEU A 203 -8.88 -3.47 -4.95
C LEU A 203 -8.15 -2.22 -5.43
N LEU A 204 -7.89 -1.29 -4.50
CA LEU A 204 -7.09 -0.11 -4.74
C LEU A 204 -5.77 -0.22 -3.97
N ILE A 205 -4.66 -0.20 -4.67
CA ILE A 205 -3.31 -0.18 -4.09
C ILE A 205 -2.84 1.27 -4.08
N CYS A 206 -2.57 1.82 -2.91
CA CYS A 206 -2.07 3.18 -2.73
C CYS A 206 -0.61 3.11 -2.27
N ASP A 207 0.34 3.41 -3.17
CA ASP A 207 1.77 3.43 -2.82
C ASP A 207 2.19 4.85 -2.46
N GLU A 208 2.34 5.12 -1.18
CA GLU A 208 2.68 6.43 -0.59
C GLU A 208 1.87 7.60 -1.15
N PRO A 209 0.53 7.53 -1.18
CA PRO A 209 -0.32 8.47 -1.95
C PRO A 209 -0.29 9.91 -1.41
N THR A 210 0.35 10.16 -0.29
CA THR A 210 0.38 11.48 0.37
C THR A 210 1.78 11.96 0.71
N SER A 211 2.83 11.19 0.39
CA SER A 211 4.23 11.50 0.83
C SER A 211 4.81 12.79 0.25
N ALA A 212 4.32 13.23 -0.93
CA ALA A 212 4.78 14.45 -1.60
C ALA A 212 3.89 15.68 -1.32
N LEU A 213 2.94 15.57 -0.38
CA LEU A 213 1.95 16.61 -0.10
C LEU A 213 2.24 17.31 1.22
N ASP A 214 1.86 18.57 1.32
CA ASP A 214 1.85 19.27 2.60
C ASP A 214 0.75 18.71 3.54
N VAL A 215 0.92 18.93 4.84
CA VAL A 215 0.11 18.30 5.88
C VAL A 215 -1.40 18.58 5.75
N SER A 216 -1.78 19.78 5.29
CA SER A 216 -3.18 20.13 5.13
C SER A 216 -3.83 19.40 3.95
N VAL A 217 -3.16 19.35 2.82
CA VAL A 217 -3.61 18.63 1.62
C VAL A 217 -3.60 17.11 1.84
N GLN A 218 -2.64 16.61 2.63
CA GLN A 218 -2.59 15.22 3.02
C GLN A 218 -3.87 14.80 3.77
N ALA A 219 -4.31 15.58 4.75
CA ALA A 219 -5.54 15.29 5.49
C ALA A 219 -6.77 15.23 4.58
N GLU A 220 -6.91 16.20 3.66
CA GLU A 220 -8.01 16.24 2.69
C GLU A 220 -8.01 15.03 1.74
N VAL A 221 -6.82 14.59 1.28
CA VAL A 221 -6.70 13.42 0.40
C VAL A 221 -7.07 12.13 1.15
N LEU A 222 -6.71 12.01 2.43
CA LEU A 222 -7.08 10.84 3.24
C LEU A 222 -8.59 10.78 3.47
N GLU A 223 -9.23 11.88 3.84
CA GLU A 223 -10.69 11.96 4.01
C GLU A 223 -11.43 11.62 2.71
N MET A 224 -10.92 12.12 1.57
CA MET A 224 -11.46 11.78 0.26
C MET A 224 -11.32 10.28 -0.03
N LEU A 225 -10.16 9.66 0.24
CA LEU A 225 -9.95 8.22 0.04
C LEU A 225 -10.88 7.38 0.90
N GLU A 226 -11.11 7.75 2.16
CA GLU A 226 -12.06 7.07 3.05
C GLU A 226 -13.51 7.19 2.54
N SER A 227 -13.92 8.37 2.07
CA SER A 227 -15.23 8.57 1.47
C SER A 227 -15.42 7.71 0.22
N LEU A 228 -14.42 7.69 -0.67
CA LEU A 228 -14.42 6.88 -1.89
C LEU A 228 -14.41 5.38 -1.57
N LYS A 229 -13.66 4.95 -0.54
CA LYS A 229 -13.68 3.56 -0.04
C LYS A 229 -15.08 3.13 0.34
N ALA A 230 -15.79 3.95 1.11
CA ALA A 230 -17.14 3.66 1.56
C ALA A 230 -18.14 3.64 0.39
N GLU A 231 -18.06 4.62 -0.51
CA GLU A 231 -18.97 4.77 -1.65
C GLU A 231 -18.84 3.63 -2.67
N TYR A 232 -17.61 3.29 -3.07
CA TYR A 232 -17.34 2.25 -4.07
C TYR A 232 -17.19 0.85 -3.47
N GLY A 233 -17.20 0.74 -2.12
CA GLY A 233 -16.97 -0.53 -1.42
C GLY A 233 -15.57 -1.10 -1.68
N LEU A 234 -14.55 -0.22 -1.75
CA LEU A 234 -13.17 -0.60 -2.08
C LEU A 234 -12.52 -1.37 -0.94
N SER A 235 -11.68 -2.33 -1.30
CA SER A 235 -10.66 -2.86 -0.42
C SER A 235 -9.34 -2.16 -0.75
N MET A 236 -8.58 -1.74 0.26
CA MET A 236 -7.37 -0.96 0.04
C MET A 236 -6.12 -1.65 0.60
N MET A 237 -5.05 -1.68 -0.20
CA MET A 237 -3.70 -1.89 0.28
C MET A 237 -3.01 -0.52 0.33
N PHE A 238 -2.70 -0.05 1.53
CA PHE A 238 -2.17 1.30 1.75
C PHE A 238 -0.71 1.23 2.21
N ILE A 239 0.21 1.66 1.38
CA ILE A 239 1.64 1.67 1.69
C ILE A 239 2.02 3.06 2.18
N SER A 240 2.65 3.11 3.34
CA SER A 240 3.19 4.36 3.89
C SER A 240 4.34 4.09 4.85
N HIS A 241 5.23 5.06 4.99
CA HIS A 241 6.22 5.11 6.06
C HIS A 241 5.76 6.01 7.23
N ASP A 242 4.65 6.75 7.06
CA ASP A 242 4.07 7.62 8.09
C ASP A 242 3.01 6.85 8.88
N LEU A 243 3.38 6.47 10.12
CA LEU A 243 2.49 5.72 11.01
C LEU A 243 1.29 6.55 11.51
N ALA A 244 1.40 7.87 11.57
CA ALA A 244 0.28 8.72 11.95
C ALA A 244 -0.81 8.73 10.86
N VAL A 245 -0.41 8.66 9.59
CA VAL A 245 -1.33 8.46 8.47
C VAL A 245 -1.98 7.07 8.54
N VAL A 246 -1.15 6.04 8.73
CA VAL A 246 -1.60 4.64 8.80
C VAL A 246 -2.63 4.42 9.89
N SER A 247 -2.43 5.01 11.07
CA SER A 247 -3.36 4.88 12.20
C SER A 247 -4.78 5.40 11.92
N ARG A 248 -4.93 6.29 10.93
CA ARG A 248 -6.24 6.84 10.54
C ARG A 248 -7.01 5.96 9.56
N VAL A 249 -6.29 5.29 8.64
CA VAL A 249 -6.92 4.62 7.50
C VAL A 249 -6.89 3.09 7.60
N ALA A 250 -6.01 2.53 8.44
CA ALA A 250 -5.76 1.09 8.47
C ALA A 250 -6.72 0.34 9.41
N ASP A 251 -7.31 -0.73 8.91
CA ASP A 251 -7.95 -1.74 9.74
C ASP A 251 -6.89 -2.71 10.32
N ARG A 252 -5.91 -3.08 9.48
CA ARG A 252 -4.81 -3.99 9.84
C ARG A 252 -3.47 -3.46 9.32
N ILE A 253 -2.39 -3.83 9.98
CA ILE A 253 -1.04 -3.40 9.65
C ILE A 253 -0.14 -4.61 9.44
N LEU A 254 0.68 -4.53 8.40
CA LEU A 254 1.76 -5.44 8.05
C LEU A 254 3.08 -4.68 8.14
N VAL A 255 3.92 -5.01 9.10
CA VAL A 255 5.22 -4.37 9.29
C VAL A 255 6.29 -5.15 8.55
N MET A 256 6.99 -4.47 7.63
CA MET A 256 8.01 -5.09 6.78
C MET A 256 9.40 -4.55 7.08
N ARG A 257 10.38 -5.45 7.08
CA ARG A 257 11.79 -5.10 7.11
C ARG A 257 12.59 -6.04 6.19
N ARG A 258 13.47 -5.48 5.36
CA ARG A 258 14.37 -6.23 4.46
C ARG A 258 13.68 -7.36 3.70
N GLY A 259 12.54 -7.06 3.09
CA GLY A 259 11.79 -8.02 2.29
C GLY A 259 11.01 -9.06 3.07
N ARG A 260 10.91 -8.96 4.40
CA ARG A 260 10.19 -9.90 5.26
C ARG A 260 9.14 -9.19 6.09
N VAL A 261 8.06 -9.91 6.41
CA VAL A 261 7.12 -9.49 7.45
C VAL A 261 7.75 -9.78 8.80
N VAL A 262 7.77 -8.80 9.69
CA VAL A 262 8.28 -8.96 11.06
C VAL A 262 7.14 -9.00 12.07
N GLU A 263 6.05 -8.27 11.84
CA GLU A 263 4.87 -8.28 12.69
C GLU A 263 3.63 -7.92 11.86
N ALA A 264 2.48 -8.52 12.16
CA ALA A 264 1.21 -8.14 11.56
C ALA A 264 0.07 -8.34 12.55
N GLY A 265 -0.87 -7.39 12.57
CA GLY A 265 -2.01 -7.42 13.49
C GLY A 265 -3.09 -6.42 13.09
N ASP A 266 -4.14 -6.30 13.90
CA ASP A 266 -5.04 -5.18 13.78
C ASP A 266 -4.31 -3.87 14.16
N CYS A 267 -4.87 -2.74 13.71
CA CYS A 267 -4.23 -1.44 13.91
C CYS A 267 -3.95 -1.17 15.40
N ARG A 268 -4.92 -1.47 16.27
CA ARG A 268 -4.80 -1.25 17.70
C ARG A 268 -3.71 -2.13 18.33
N ALA A 269 -3.67 -3.42 18.00
CA ALA A 269 -2.67 -4.33 18.55
C ALA A 269 -1.24 -3.90 18.21
N ILE A 270 -1.02 -3.42 16.97
CA ILE A 270 0.31 -2.95 16.54
C ILE A 270 0.72 -1.65 17.26
N PHE A 271 -0.22 -0.72 17.51
CA PHE A 271 0.12 0.55 18.17
C PHE A 271 0.19 0.44 19.69
N ASP A 272 -0.74 -0.28 20.32
CA ASP A 272 -0.84 -0.36 21.79
C ASP A 272 0.12 -1.41 22.37
N GLU A 273 0.31 -2.54 21.66
CA GLU A 273 1.11 -3.67 22.13
C GLU A 273 2.10 -4.19 21.08
N PRO A 274 2.98 -3.35 20.51
CA PRO A 274 3.97 -3.81 19.55
C PRO A 274 4.91 -4.82 20.20
N ARG A 275 5.12 -5.97 19.58
CA ARG A 275 5.93 -7.07 20.14
C ARG A 275 7.33 -7.09 19.56
N HIS A 276 7.45 -6.94 18.24
CA HIS A 276 8.75 -6.99 17.59
C HIS A 276 9.59 -5.75 17.91
N PRO A 277 10.90 -5.87 18.22
CA PRO A 277 11.79 -4.74 18.52
C PRO A 277 11.77 -3.65 17.44
N TYR A 278 11.78 -4.07 16.16
CA TYR A 278 11.69 -3.15 15.03
C TYR A 278 10.38 -2.37 15.00
N THR A 279 9.23 -3.02 15.26
CA THR A 279 7.93 -2.34 15.32
C THR A 279 7.91 -1.28 16.42
N ARG A 280 8.44 -1.61 17.60
CA ARG A 280 8.59 -0.66 18.71
C ARG A 280 9.44 0.55 18.34
N ALA A 281 10.58 0.30 17.69
CA ALA A 281 11.47 1.36 17.22
C ALA A 281 10.79 2.24 16.16
N LEU A 282 10.07 1.64 15.21
CA LEU A 282 9.36 2.33 14.15
C LEU A 282 8.28 3.28 14.73
N ILE A 283 7.51 2.80 15.71
CA ILE A 283 6.50 3.61 16.41
C ILE A 283 7.17 4.70 17.26
N ALA A 284 8.26 4.39 17.95
CA ALA A 284 9.00 5.36 18.77
C ALA A 284 9.66 6.45 17.92
N ALA A 285 10.06 6.14 16.69
CA ALA A 285 10.66 7.10 15.76
C ALA A 285 9.63 8.04 15.11
N SER A 286 8.34 7.70 15.18
CA SER A 286 7.29 8.50 14.56
C SER A 286 7.09 9.81 15.33
N PRO A 287 7.22 10.99 14.68
CA PRO A 287 7.03 12.26 15.33
C PRO A 287 5.60 12.40 15.84
N THR A 288 5.45 12.74 17.10
CA THR A 288 4.15 13.16 17.64
C THR A 288 4.14 14.68 17.77
N PRO A 289 3.04 15.38 17.45
CA PRO A 289 2.96 16.83 17.58
C PRO A 289 2.84 17.29 19.07
N ASP A 290 3.21 16.45 20.01
CA ASP A 290 3.27 16.75 21.45
C ASP A 290 4.69 17.17 21.85
N PRO A 291 4.92 18.47 22.17
CA PRO A 291 6.23 18.96 22.61
C PRO A 291 6.74 18.32 23.91
N GLY A 292 5.84 17.74 24.71
CA GLY A 292 6.18 17.06 25.96
C GLY A 292 6.73 15.65 25.76
N ARG A 293 6.48 15.04 24.61
CA ARG A 293 6.92 13.67 24.30
C ARG A 293 8.28 13.70 23.61
N ARG A 294 9.33 13.34 24.34
CA ARG A 294 10.69 13.17 23.78
C ARG A 294 10.82 11.84 23.05
N LEU A 295 11.57 11.85 21.94
CA LEU A 295 11.94 10.63 21.24
C LEU A 295 12.82 9.76 22.17
N ASP A 296 12.44 8.47 22.28
CA ASP A 296 13.29 7.49 22.96
C ASP A 296 14.34 6.95 21.98
N LEU A 297 15.46 7.66 21.88
CA LEU A 297 16.56 7.30 20.99
C LEU A 297 17.17 5.92 21.29
N LYS A 298 17.08 5.44 22.55
CA LYS A 298 17.59 4.11 22.91
C LYS A 298 16.69 3.02 22.32
N LEU A 299 15.37 3.22 22.42
CA LEU A 299 14.40 2.28 21.84
C LEU A 299 14.48 2.25 20.31
N VAL A 300 14.63 3.43 19.68
CA VAL A 300 14.83 3.55 18.24
C VAL A 300 16.12 2.81 17.83
N ALA A 301 17.24 3.04 18.50
CA ALA A 301 18.51 2.39 18.18
C ALA A 301 18.45 0.86 18.36
N ALA A 302 17.82 0.38 19.42
CA ALA A 302 17.71 -1.06 19.69
C ALA A 302 16.92 -1.82 18.62
N GLY A 303 15.91 -1.21 18.01
CA GLY A 303 15.13 -1.86 16.94
C GLY A 303 15.65 -1.61 15.54
N ALA A 304 16.43 -0.53 15.33
CA ALA A 304 17.03 -0.19 14.05
C ALA A 304 18.27 -1.05 13.70
N GLY A 305 18.86 -1.75 14.70
CA GLY A 305 20.02 -2.64 14.54
C GLY A 305 19.76 -3.80 13.57
N GLU A 306 20.82 -4.57 13.29
CA GLU A 306 20.73 -5.77 12.47
C GLU A 306 19.91 -6.86 13.16
N PRO A 307 19.29 -7.81 12.43
CA PRO A 307 18.51 -8.89 13.01
C PRO A 307 19.28 -9.71 14.06
N GLU A 308 20.59 -9.85 13.90
CA GLU A 308 21.47 -10.56 14.86
C GLU A 308 21.59 -9.83 16.21
N GLU A 309 21.38 -8.52 16.22
CA GLU A 309 21.50 -7.66 17.42
C GLU A 309 20.18 -7.60 18.22
N TRP A 310 19.10 -8.11 17.65
CA TRP A 310 17.82 -8.10 18.37
C TRP A 310 17.82 -9.07 19.53
N PRO A 311 17.15 -8.73 20.64
CA PRO A 311 17.06 -9.62 21.79
C PRO A 311 16.29 -10.91 21.43
N ALA A 312 16.65 -12.02 22.08
CA ALA A 312 15.85 -13.23 21.96
C ALA A 312 14.38 -12.96 22.36
N PRO A 313 13.41 -13.55 21.69
CA PRO A 313 13.49 -14.58 20.65
C PRO A 313 13.50 -14.01 19.20
N TYR A 314 13.76 -12.72 19.01
CA TYR A 314 13.62 -12.02 17.72
C TYR A 314 14.88 -12.02 16.88
N GLY A 315 16.07 -12.17 17.51
CA GLY A 315 17.35 -12.19 16.81
C GLY A 315 17.54 -13.44 15.93
N TYR A 316 18.13 -13.24 14.74
CA TYR A 316 18.47 -14.34 13.84
C TYR A 316 19.57 -13.93 12.86
N SER A 317 20.38 -14.91 12.42
CA SER A 317 21.38 -14.72 11.38
C SER A 317 20.74 -14.69 9.98
N GLU A 318 21.43 -14.03 9.05
CA GLU A 318 21.00 -13.98 7.66
C GLU A 318 20.77 -15.39 7.09
N GLY A 319 19.62 -15.59 6.43
CA GLY A 319 19.19 -16.89 5.89
C GLY A 319 18.51 -17.83 6.90
N GLN A 320 18.53 -17.52 8.19
CA GLN A 320 17.91 -18.34 9.25
C GLN A 320 16.71 -17.65 9.92
N ALA A 321 16.02 -16.74 9.19
CA ALA A 321 14.87 -16.04 9.73
C ALA A 321 13.80 -17.02 10.25
N PRO A 322 13.35 -16.88 11.51
CA PRO A 322 12.33 -17.74 12.09
C PRO A 322 10.98 -17.53 11.39
N GLY A 323 10.05 -18.46 11.60
CA GLY A 323 8.68 -18.34 11.10
C GLY A 323 7.87 -17.24 11.78
N MET A 324 6.67 -16.99 11.27
CA MET A 324 5.69 -16.16 11.93
C MET A 324 4.95 -17.00 12.99
N VAL A 325 4.82 -16.46 14.19
CA VAL A 325 4.14 -17.11 15.33
C VAL A 325 2.92 -16.27 15.70
N GLU A 326 1.74 -16.87 15.76
CA GLU A 326 0.55 -16.21 16.27
C GLU A 326 0.61 -16.11 17.79
N ILE A 327 0.51 -14.89 18.31
CA ILE A 327 0.61 -14.57 19.75
C ILE A 327 -0.73 -14.19 20.36
N ALA A 328 -1.66 -13.76 19.52
CA ALA A 328 -3.06 -13.50 19.84
C ALA A 328 -3.87 -13.66 18.54
N PRO A 329 -5.20 -13.80 18.58
CA PRO A 329 -6.01 -13.98 17.39
C PRO A 329 -5.73 -12.91 16.32
N GLY A 330 -5.11 -13.34 15.21
CA GLY A 330 -4.73 -12.46 14.10
C GLY A 330 -3.53 -11.54 14.35
N HIS A 331 -2.87 -11.62 15.49
CA HIS A 331 -1.62 -10.93 15.78
C HIS A 331 -0.45 -11.91 15.66
N VAL A 332 0.35 -11.76 14.64
CA VAL A 332 1.49 -12.62 14.33
C VAL A 332 2.80 -11.85 14.40
N VAL A 333 3.84 -12.49 14.87
CA VAL A 333 5.17 -11.89 15.01
C VAL A 333 6.25 -12.87 14.58
N ARG A 334 7.30 -12.36 13.90
CA ARG A 334 8.47 -13.15 13.51
C ARG A 334 9.38 -13.33 14.71
N ARG A 335 9.48 -14.57 15.20
CA ARG A 335 10.36 -14.93 16.33
C ARG A 335 10.66 -16.42 16.32
N ALA A 336 11.75 -16.81 16.99
CA ALA A 336 11.95 -18.22 17.35
C ALA A 336 10.80 -18.72 18.25
N ALA A 337 10.50 -19.99 18.13
CA ALA A 337 9.43 -20.64 18.87
C ALA A 337 9.71 -20.64 20.39
#